data_9530b6d9e8cad32910ec69901b07adb7
#
_entry.id   9530b6d9e8cad32910ec69901b07adb7
#
_cell.length_a   1.000
_cell.length_b   1.000
_cell.length_c   1.000
_cell.angle_alpha   90.00
_cell.angle_beta   90.00
_cell.angle_gamma   90.00
#
_symmetry.space_group_name_H-M   'P 1'
#
loop_
_entity.id
_entity.type
_entity.pdbx_description
1 polymer ?
#
loop_
_entity_poly.entity_id
_entity_poly.type
_entity_poly.pdbx_seq_one_letter_code
_entity_poly.pdbx_strand_id
1 'polypeptide(L)' 'MFKLKSAWNIAVGDEIRIPGGKTVMKISRIEYEGDRVFHIFAEDGREIYIQAGSHIYIRKKGDDK' A
#
# COMPACT_ATOMS: atom_id res chain seq x y z
N MET A 1 -9.01 10.78 -0.41
CA MET A 1 -10.03 9.73 -0.18
C MET A 1 -9.47 8.38 -0.56
N PHE A 2 -9.69 7.40 0.30
CA PHE A 2 -9.24 6.03 0.00
C PHE A 2 -10.15 5.38 -1.04
N LYS A 3 -9.53 4.65 -1.96
CA LYS A 3 -10.27 3.88 -2.97
C LYS A 3 -9.77 2.44 -2.94
N LEU A 4 -10.68 1.50 -3.09
CA LEU A 4 -10.33 0.09 -3.13
C LEU A 4 -9.80 -0.25 -4.53
N LYS A 5 -8.53 -0.61 -4.60
CA LYS A 5 -7.86 -0.92 -5.86
C LYS A 5 -6.90 -2.09 -5.68
N SER A 6 -6.54 -2.70 -6.79
CA SER A 6 -5.50 -3.72 -6.81
C SER A 6 -4.18 -3.15 -6.30
N ALA A 7 -3.42 -3.98 -5.58
CA ALA A 7 -2.10 -3.58 -5.06
C ALA A 7 -1.12 -3.17 -6.17
N TRP A 8 -1.37 -3.54 -7.42
CA TRP A 8 -0.55 -3.08 -8.54
C TRP A 8 -0.54 -1.55 -8.70
N ASN A 9 -1.52 -0.86 -8.10
CA ASN A 9 -1.67 0.59 -8.24
C ASN A 9 -0.90 1.39 -7.21
N ILE A 10 -0.13 0.75 -6.34
CA ILE A 10 0.60 1.47 -5.28
C ILE A 10 1.84 2.16 -5.82
N ALA A 11 2.25 3.22 -5.13
CA ALA A 11 3.49 3.94 -5.41
C ALA A 11 4.01 4.53 -4.11
N VAL A 12 5.31 4.82 -4.08
CA VAL A 12 5.93 5.48 -2.93
C VAL A 12 5.23 6.81 -2.68
N GLY A 13 4.92 7.07 -1.41
CA GLY A 13 4.20 8.27 -1.00
C GLY A 13 2.71 8.09 -0.84
N ASP A 14 2.15 7.00 -1.39
CA ASP A 14 0.75 6.69 -1.20
C ASP A 14 0.49 6.22 0.23
N GLU A 15 -0.74 6.38 0.68
CA GLU A 15 -1.20 5.80 1.94
C GLU A 15 -2.06 4.59 1.63
N ILE A 16 -1.89 3.55 2.42
CA ILE A 16 -2.66 2.32 2.23
C ILE A 16 -3.29 1.86 3.54
N ARG A 17 -4.38 1.13 3.41
CA ARG A 17 -5.05 0.49 4.54
C ARG A 17 -5.58 -0.86 4.07
N ILE A 18 -5.27 -1.90 4.84
CA ILE A 18 -5.72 -3.25 4.53
C ILE A 18 -7.21 -3.36 4.87
N PRO A 19 -8.04 -3.95 4.00
CA PRO A 19 -9.45 -4.15 4.31
C PRO A 19 -9.63 -4.90 5.62
N GLY A 20 -10.52 -4.41 6.46
CA GLY A 20 -10.75 -4.96 7.78
C GLY A 20 -9.80 -4.42 8.85
N GLY A 21 -8.69 -3.80 8.46
CA GLY A 21 -7.76 -3.17 9.38
C GLY A 21 -8.08 -1.69 9.56
N LYS A 22 -7.52 -1.12 10.60
CA LYS A 22 -7.72 0.31 10.91
C LYS A 22 -6.44 1.13 10.74
N THR A 23 -5.31 0.46 10.57
CA THR A 23 -4.03 1.14 10.50
C THR A 23 -3.80 1.66 9.09
N VAL A 24 -3.44 2.94 9.00
CA VAL A 24 -3.03 3.56 7.75
C VAL A 24 -1.51 3.63 7.74
N MET A 25 -0.91 3.24 6.62
CA MET A 25 0.53 3.28 6.44
C MET A 25 0.87 4.11 5.22
N LYS A 26 1.88 4.97 5.36
CA LYS A 26 2.42 5.73 4.23
C LYS A 26 3.62 4.99 3.69
N ILE A 27 3.63 4.72 2.39
CA ILE A 27 4.65 3.89 1.76
C ILE A 27 5.93 4.69 1.56
N SER A 28 7.04 4.17 2.09
CA SER A 28 8.36 4.75 1.87
C SER A 28 9.17 3.98 0.84
N ARG A 29 8.88 2.69 0.66
CA ARG A 29 9.62 1.84 -0.27
C ARG A 29 8.77 0.65 -0.67
N ILE A 30 8.92 0.21 -1.90
CA ILE A 30 8.24 -0.97 -2.42
C ILE A 30 9.28 -1.86 -3.08
N GLU A 31 9.28 -3.14 -2.74
CA GLU A 31 10.10 -4.14 -3.40
C GLU A 31 9.21 -5.24 -3.95
N TYR A 32 9.50 -5.69 -5.16
CA TYR A 32 8.81 -6.82 -5.74
C TYR A 32 9.62 -8.08 -5.43
N GLU A 33 9.00 -8.99 -4.66
CA GLU A 33 9.71 -10.19 -4.20
C GLU A 33 9.66 -11.34 -5.19
N GLY A 34 8.93 -11.18 -6.29
CA GLY A 34 8.62 -12.28 -7.17
C GLY A 34 7.35 -12.98 -6.71
N ASP A 35 6.86 -13.92 -7.50
CA ASP A 35 5.64 -14.67 -7.19
C ASP A 35 4.44 -13.77 -6.87
N ARG A 36 4.39 -12.58 -7.50
CA ARG A 36 3.30 -11.62 -7.34
C ARG A 36 3.14 -11.15 -5.90
N VAL A 37 4.26 -10.97 -5.20
CA VAL A 37 4.27 -10.47 -3.82
C VAL A 37 5.04 -9.17 -3.75
N PHE A 38 4.44 -8.16 -3.13
CA PHE A 38 5.11 -6.91 -2.81
C PHE A 38 5.53 -6.89 -1.35
N HIS A 39 6.75 -6.46 -1.10
CA HIS A 39 7.23 -6.14 0.25
C HIS A 39 7.18 -4.62 0.38
N ILE A 40 6.32 -4.13 1.27
CA ILE A 40 6.05 -2.71 1.42
C ILE A 40 6.61 -2.22 2.74
N PHE A 41 7.38 -1.14 2.67
CA PHE A 41 7.97 -0.50 3.84
C PHE A 41 7.22 0.80 4.12
N ALA A 42 6.75 0.98 5.33
CA ALA A 42 6.07 2.20 5.75
C ALA A 42 7.06 3.20 6.35
N GLU A 43 6.69 4.47 6.32
CA GLU A 43 7.56 5.53 6.86
C GLU A 43 7.81 5.39 8.36
N ASP A 44 6.89 4.75 9.08
CA ASP A 44 7.04 4.55 10.52
C ASP A 44 7.86 3.31 10.89
N GLY A 45 8.46 2.65 9.91
CA GLY A 45 9.30 1.48 10.13
C GLY A 45 8.59 0.15 10.03
N ARG A 46 7.28 0.13 9.86
CA ARG A 46 6.54 -1.12 9.68
C ARG A 46 6.76 -1.69 8.29
N GLU A 47 6.63 -3.00 8.18
CA GLU A 47 6.79 -3.72 6.93
C GLU A 47 5.66 -4.71 6.78
N ILE A 48 5.15 -4.85 5.56
CA ILE A 48 4.11 -5.83 5.26
C ILE A 48 4.37 -6.47 3.91
N TYR A 49 3.81 -7.66 3.72
CA TYR A 49 3.79 -8.35 2.44
C TYR A 49 2.37 -8.38 1.92
N ILE A 50 2.18 -8.05 0.65
CA ILE A 50 0.86 -8.03 0.02
C ILE A 50 0.95 -8.76 -1.31
N GLN A 51 -0.01 -9.64 -1.58
CA GLN A 51 -0.12 -10.24 -2.91
C GLN A 51 -0.56 -9.16 -3.90
N ALA A 52 0.07 -9.14 -5.07
CA ALA A 52 -0.16 -8.09 -6.05
C ALA A 52 -1.61 -8.02 -6.53
N GLY A 53 -2.28 -9.17 -6.59
CA GLY A 53 -3.68 -9.21 -7.00
C GLY A 53 -4.68 -8.84 -5.92
N SER A 54 -4.24 -8.64 -4.68
CA SER A 54 -5.14 -8.26 -3.59
C SER A 54 -5.66 -6.85 -3.78
N HIS A 55 -6.87 -6.61 -3.31
CA HIS A 55 -7.45 -5.26 -3.30
C HIS A 55 -7.25 -4.65 -1.91
N ILE A 56 -6.75 -3.43 -1.89
CA ILE A 56 -6.50 -2.68 -0.67
C ILE A 56 -7.00 -1.26 -0.87
N TYR A 57 -7.20 -0.54 0.24
CA TYR A 57 -7.56 0.86 0.16
C TYR A 57 -6.31 1.70 -0.06
N ILE A 58 -6.34 2.54 -1.09
CA ILE A 58 -5.21 3.39 -1.48
C ILE A 58 -5.67 4.83 -1.55
N ARG A 59 -4.89 5.71 -0.92
CA ARG A 59 -5.02 7.16 -1.11
C ARG A 59 -3.74 7.64 -1.76
N LYS A 60 -3.87 8.15 -2.98
CA LYS A 60 -2.71 8.56 -3.76
C LYS A 60 -2.06 9.80 -3.17
N LYS A 61 -0.75 9.90 -3.30
CA LYS A 61 -0.01 11.08 -2.87
C LYS A 61 -0.57 12.31 -3.59
N GLY A 62 -0.87 13.35 -2.80
CA GLY A 62 -1.40 14.60 -3.35
C GLY A 62 -2.90 14.60 -3.59
N ASP A 63 -3.59 13.53 -3.23
CA ASP A 63 -5.02 13.35 -3.48
C ASP A 63 -5.89 13.78 -2.31
N ASP A 64 -5.32 14.37 -1.28
CA ASP A 64 -5.99 14.71 -0.03
C ASP A 64 -6.17 16.21 0.14
N LYS A 65 -6.54 16.87 -0.89
CA LYS A 65 -6.75 18.32 -0.85
C LYS A 65 -8.17 18.68 -0.40
#